data_41521387ff63bd12aaea5e3111e59abf
#
_entry.id   41521387ff63bd12aaea5e3111e59abf
#
_cell.length_a   1.000
_cell.length_b   1.000
_cell.length_c   1.000
_cell.angle_alpha   90.00
_cell.angle_beta   90.00
_cell.angle_gamma   90.00
#
_symmetry.space_group_name_H-M   'P 1'
#
loop_
_entity.id
_entity.type
_entity.pdbx_description
1 polymer ?
#
loop_
_entity_poly.entity_id
_entity_poly.type
_entity_poly.pdbx_seq_one_letter_code
_entity_poly.pdbx_strand_id
1 'polypeptide(L)'
;MNRFLRGTVSAATLLAALSGIALALAGCGGGASSNPRGAAAPTAVVQPWPLPGTYAVACSNVVQDFSRLGDGEDATSYWEGAPSGGGTPRYATDLLADPGNTLIATVTAPQDSNLYGSFAGDNVAFVVLACYPTTDNNPRPDYPLWTTGKVVPHMQTGSDAPLFADPSVRYPVVAFSHGYSGSPLSSDYISGLSVFASYGYVVIAPFHGDLRFSDLRIDNLSDVIDLFPLNNFTAMQALRPLSISAALDLVLAHPQWKDHIDAARIGGFGASMGGETMMLLGGARLTTSYPGLSSDQVTFDPRIKAAVGYVPYFGQPVLPAFGRDQHGLDGIDLPFLGISGTADTTAPISEVKSGMSRLTGTRELVALSGVQHGFDLASTNDIFTWTLMFLDAEVLGKTATQMQLSTMASVAGGGDDNVVIYYNGLP
;
A
#
# COMPACT_ATOMS: atom_id res chain seq x y z
N MET A 1 43.64 -15.18 0.37
CA MET A 1 43.23 -14.92 -1.04
C MET A 1 42.17 -15.96 -1.38
N ASN A 2 40.91 -15.70 -0.96
CA ASN A 2 39.70 -16.40 -1.41
C ASN A 2 38.51 -15.45 -1.16
N ARG A 3 38.04 -14.84 -2.24
CA ARG A 3 36.84 -14.01 -2.25
C ARG A 3 35.63 -14.94 -2.26
N PHE A 4 34.88 -14.96 -1.18
CA PHE A 4 33.51 -15.48 -1.18
C PHE A 4 32.58 -14.42 -1.78
N LEU A 5 32.09 -14.66 -2.96
CA LEU A 5 30.94 -13.99 -3.55
C LEU A 5 29.70 -14.49 -2.79
N ARG A 6 29.17 -13.68 -1.89
CA ARG A 6 27.81 -13.86 -1.35
C ARG A 6 26.84 -13.28 -2.37
N GLY A 7 26.22 -14.15 -3.16
CA GLY A 7 25.07 -13.81 -3.97
C GLY A 7 23.85 -13.61 -3.04
N THR A 8 23.27 -12.44 -3.08
CA THR A 8 21.96 -12.17 -2.47
C THR A 8 20.91 -12.91 -3.29
N VAL A 9 20.40 -14.02 -2.77
CA VAL A 9 19.22 -14.69 -3.33
C VAL A 9 18.02 -13.89 -2.87
N SER A 10 17.31 -13.28 -3.82
CA SER A 10 16.07 -12.53 -3.54
C SER A 10 15.04 -13.44 -2.87
N ALA A 11 14.31 -12.93 -1.89
CA ALA A 11 13.22 -13.62 -1.17
C ALA A 11 12.16 -14.24 -2.12
N ALA A 12 12.04 -13.71 -3.33
CA ALA A 12 11.16 -14.23 -4.37
C ALA A 12 11.50 -15.67 -4.82
N THR A 13 12.74 -16.12 -4.68
CA THR A 13 13.16 -17.44 -5.18
C THR A 13 12.85 -18.59 -4.22
N LEU A 14 12.66 -18.31 -2.93
CA LEU A 14 12.40 -19.35 -1.92
C LEU A 14 10.92 -19.73 -1.83
N LEU A 15 9.99 -18.81 -2.11
CA LEU A 15 8.55 -19.12 -2.10
C LEU A 15 8.13 -20.08 -3.22
N ALA A 16 8.86 -20.11 -4.32
CA ALA A 16 8.60 -21.04 -5.42
C ALA A 16 8.86 -22.52 -5.05
N ALA A 17 9.69 -22.78 -4.04
CA ALA A 17 10.00 -24.16 -3.60
C ALA A 17 8.88 -24.79 -2.75
N LEU A 18 7.97 -24.00 -2.16
CA LEU A 18 6.84 -24.49 -1.37
C LEU A 18 5.65 -24.95 -2.23
N SER A 19 5.60 -24.53 -3.49
CA SER A 19 4.51 -24.90 -4.41
C SER A 19 4.55 -26.36 -4.89
N GLY A 20 5.60 -27.10 -4.58
CA GLY A 20 5.81 -28.47 -5.10
C GLY A 20 5.20 -29.61 -4.28
N ILE A 21 4.63 -29.39 -3.10
CA ILE A 21 4.16 -30.48 -2.21
C ILE A 21 2.63 -30.54 -2.07
N ALA A 22 1.88 -29.62 -2.66
CA ALA A 22 0.41 -29.58 -2.54
C ALA A 22 -0.33 -30.31 -3.69
N LEU A 23 0.21 -31.37 -4.25
CA LEU A 23 -0.48 -32.18 -5.25
C LEU A 23 -0.98 -33.50 -4.62
N ALA A 24 -2.06 -33.43 -3.87
CA ALA A 24 -2.99 -34.55 -3.66
C ALA A 24 -4.13 -34.19 -2.68
N LEU A 25 -5.03 -33.29 -3.04
CA LEU A 25 -6.41 -33.28 -2.51
C LEU A 25 -7.27 -32.47 -3.49
N ALA A 26 -7.58 -33.06 -4.64
CA ALA A 26 -8.61 -32.55 -5.53
C ALA A 26 -9.99 -32.93 -4.94
N GLY A 27 -10.57 -32.03 -4.19
CA GLY A 27 -11.97 -32.06 -3.78
C GLY A 27 -12.76 -31.16 -4.72
N CYS A 28 -13.59 -31.75 -5.59
CA CYS A 28 -14.55 -31.04 -6.43
C CYS A 28 -15.54 -30.24 -5.59
N GLY A 29 -15.36 -28.93 -5.55
CA GLY A 29 -16.34 -27.97 -5.09
C GLY A 29 -16.55 -26.93 -6.19
N GLY A 30 -17.40 -27.22 -7.17
CA GLY A 30 -17.79 -26.27 -8.21
C GLY A 30 -18.66 -25.17 -7.61
N GLY A 31 -18.03 -24.09 -7.17
CA GLY A 31 -18.68 -22.80 -6.90
C GLY A 31 -18.94 -22.11 -8.23
N ALA A 32 -20.16 -22.10 -8.71
CA ALA A 32 -20.55 -21.33 -9.88
C ALA A 32 -20.29 -19.84 -9.61
N SER A 33 -19.35 -19.23 -10.34
CA SER A 33 -19.20 -17.78 -10.39
C SER A 33 -20.48 -17.20 -11.02
N SER A 34 -21.34 -16.63 -10.19
CA SER A 34 -22.52 -15.92 -10.66
C SER A 34 -22.07 -14.54 -11.19
N ASN A 35 -21.67 -14.49 -12.46
CA ASN A 35 -21.81 -13.25 -13.20
C ASN A 35 -23.29 -12.86 -13.18
N PRO A 36 -23.68 -11.64 -12.82
CA PRO A 36 -25.05 -11.21 -13.00
C PRO A 36 -25.39 -11.40 -14.48
N ARG A 37 -26.36 -12.26 -14.75
CA ARG A 37 -26.81 -12.53 -16.11
C ARG A 37 -27.31 -11.22 -16.73
N GLY A 38 -26.59 -10.69 -17.69
CA GLY A 38 -27.10 -9.65 -18.58
C GLY A 38 -26.20 -8.45 -18.87
N ALA A 39 -25.14 -8.18 -18.10
CA ALA A 39 -24.21 -7.12 -18.49
C ALA A 39 -23.26 -7.62 -19.59
N ALA A 40 -23.17 -6.87 -20.70
CA ALA A 40 -22.16 -7.14 -21.72
C ALA A 40 -20.75 -6.99 -21.07
N ALA A 41 -19.83 -7.86 -21.49
CA ALA A 41 -18.44 -7.70 -21.04
C ALA A 41 -17.90 -6.32 -21.44
N PRO A 42 -17.08 -5.66 -20.60
CA PRO A 42 -16.42 -4.41 -20.98
C PRO A 42 -15.63 -4.57 -22.28
N THR A 43 -15.68 -3.58 -23.15
CA THR A 43 -15.02 -3.62 -24.47
C THR A 43 -14.29 -2.33 -24.82
N ALA A 44 -14.41 -1.27 -24.02
CA ALA A 44 -13.84 0.01 -24.33
C ALA A 44 -12.32 0.02 -24.04
N VAL A 45 -11.55 0.50 -25.02
CA VAL A 45 -10.14 0.81 -24.85
C VAL A 45 -10.01 2.29 -24.52
N VAL A 46 -9.41 2.63 -23.39
CA VAL A 46 -9.24 4.00 -22.90
C VAL A 46 -7.82 4.46 -23.19
N GLN A 47 -7.66 5.73 -23.61
CA GLN A 47 -6.32 6.31 -23.73
C GLN A 47 -5.69 6.50 -22.35
N PRO A 48 -4.39 6.22 -22.21
CA PRO A 48 -3.70 6.43 -20.93
C PRO A 48 -3.76 7.89 -20.52
N TRP A 49 -3.98 8.11 -19.24
CA TRP A 49 -3.92 9.46 -18.69
C TRP A 49 -2.47 9.96 -18.69
N PRO A 50 -2.23 11.25 -19.02
CA PRO A 50 -0.88 11.81 -19.05
C PRO A 50 -0.18 11.68 -17.69
N LEU A 51 1.07 11.23 -17.68
CA LEU A 51 1.90 11.13 -16.48
C LEU A 51 3.17 11.97 -16.64
N PRO A 52 3.48 12.89 -15.71
CA PRO A 52 2.65 13.31 -14.57
C PRO A 52 1.39 14.08 -14.99
N GLY A 53 0.53 14.41 -14.02
CA GLY A 53 -0.62 15.29 -14.18
C GLY A 53 -0.22 16.77 -14.34
N THR A 54 -1.14 17.69 -14.02
CA THR A 54 -0.99 19.12 -14.34
C THR A 54 -0.30 19.95 -13.26
N TYR A 55 -0.21 19.45 -12.03
CA TYR A 55 0.43 20.18 -10.91
C TYR A 55 1.89 19.79 -10.76
N ALA A 56 2.74 20.76 -10.46
CA ALA A 56 4.01 20.46 -9.82
C ALA A 56 3.76 19.84 -8.43
N VAL A 57 4.73 19.14 -7.90
CA VAL A 57 4.61 18.39 -6.65
C VAL A 57 5.63 18.88 -5.64
N ALA A 58 5.22 19.00 -4.39
CA ALA A 58 6.11 19.20 -3.26
C ALA A 58 5.79 18.20 -2.16
N CYS A 59 6.77 17.92 -1.30
CA CYS A 59 6.59 16.98 -0.20
C CYS A 59 7.05 17.57 1.12
N SER A 60 6.55 17.01 2.23
CA SER A 60 6.98 17.35 3.58
C SER A 60 8.43 16.93 3.84
N ASN A 61 9.00 17.47 4.91
CA ASN A 61 10.39 17.22 5.28
C ASN A 61 10.60 15.76 5.73
N VAL A 62 11.53 15.08 5.07
CA VAL A 62 12.05 13.75 5.43
C VAL A 62 13.57 13.75 5.18
N VAL A 63 14.28 14.64 5.85
CA VAL A 63 15.73 14.78 5.69
C VAL A 63 16.42 13.48 6.07
N GLN A 64 17.26 13.01 5.17
CA GLN A 64 18.09 11.85 5.36
C GLN A 64 19.56 12.28 5.43
N ASP A 65 20.19 12.05 6.55
CA ASP A 65 21.63 12.34 6.71
C ASP A 65 22.44 11.07 6.48
N PHE A 66 22.87 10.86 5.24
CA PHE A 66 23.68 9.71 4.86
C PHE A 66 25.08 9.70 5.50
N SER A 67 25.56 10.84 6.04
CA SER A 67 26.83 10.88 6.75
C SER A 67 26.81 10.06 8.05
N ARG A 68 25.61 9.71 8.51
CA ARG A 68 25.40 8.87 9.70
C ARG A 68 25.34 7.37 9.41
N LEU A 69 25.42 6.98 8.14
CA LEU A 69 25.52 5.56 7.83
C LEU A 69 26.83 5.01 8.36
N GLY A 70 26.75 3.87 9.06
CA GLY A 70 27.94 3.15 9.52
C GLY A 70 28.65 2.45 8.37
N ASP A 71 29.89 2.02 8.61
CA ASP A 71 30.64 1.24 7.64
C ASP A 71 29.88 -0.04 7.28
N GLY A 72 29.54 -0.21 5.99
CA GLY A 72 28.83 -1.36 5.48
C GLY A 72 27.31 -1.27 5.57
N GLU A 73 26.75 -0.20 6.10
CA GLU A 73 25.32 0.10 5.99
C GLU A 73 25.03 0.76 4.63
N ASP A 74 23.93 0.38 4.02
CA ASP A 74 23.42 1.04 2.82
C ASP A 74 22.19 1.91 3.15
N ALA A 75 21.85 2.82 2.24
CA ALA A 75 20.73 3.72 2.46
C ALA A 75 19.37 3.01 2.35
N THR A 76 19.28 1.85 1.73
CA THR A 76 18.08 1.01 1.76
C THR A 76 17.82 0.54 3.18
N SER A 77 18.86 0.05 3.87
CA SER A 77 18.78 -0.32 5.29
C SER A 77 18.36 0.85 6.18
N TYR A 78 18.74 2.08 5.84
CA TYR A 78 18.29 3.26 6.57
C TYR A 78 16.78 3.44 6.51
N TRP A 79 16.17 3.31 5.33
CA TRP A 79 14.74 3.55 5.11
C TRP A 79 13.85 2.34 5.40
N GLU A 80 14.34 1.15 5.16
CA GLU A 80 13.60 -0.10 5.38
C GLU A 80 13.81 -0.65 6.79
N GLY A 81 14.77 -0.11 7.50
CA GLY A 81 14.74 -0.07 8.92
C GLY A 81 15.22 -1.27 9.70
N ALA A 82 16.06 -2.15 9.16
CA ALA A 82 16.78 -3.12 10.00
C ALA A 82 18.26 -2.77 10.03
N PRO A 83 18.79 -2.18 11.11
CA PRO A 83 20.24 -2.11 11.27
C PRO A 83 20.82 -3.52 11.33
N SER A 84 21.98 -3.72 10.68
CA SER A 84 22.74 -4.95 10.81
C SER A 84 23.06 -5.19 12.30
N GLY A 85 22.41 -6.19 12.91
CA GLY A 85 22.60 -6.52 14.33
C GLY A 85 21.39 -6.33 15.23
N GLY A 86 20.24 -5.97 14.68
CA GLY A 86 18.99 -5.73 15.42
C GLY A 86 18.96 -4.35 16.07
N GLY A 87 17.78 -3.87 16.38
CA GLY A 87 17.56 -2.59 17.03
C GLY A 87 16.58 -1.68 16.27
N THR A 88 16.37 -0.47 16.77
CA THR A 88 15.49 0.50 16.14
C THR A 88 16.13 1.05 14.86
N PRO A 89 15.38 1.11 13.74
CA PRO A 89 15.87 1.70 12.52
C PRO A 89 16.38 3.13 12.70
N ARG A 90 17.49 3.48 12.06
CA ARG A 90 18.11 4.81 12.23
C ARG A 90 17.19 5.94 11.80
N TYR A 91 16.44 5.79 10.71
CA TYR A 91 15.47 6.82 10.34
C TYR A 91 14.44 7.05 11.45
N ALA A 92 14.03 6.02 12.15
CA ALA A 92 13.07 6.16 13.25
C ALA A 92 13.68 6.91 14.43
N THR A 93 14.96 6.68 14.77
CA THR A 93 15.64 7.44 15.81
C THR A 93 15.93 8.88 15.39
N ASP A 94 16.31 9.08 14.16
CA ASP A 94 16.71 10.41 13.66
C ASP A 94 15.50 11.32 13.41
N LEU A 95 14.49 10.82 12.70
CA LEU A 95 13.31 11.59 12.34
C LEU A 95 12.30 11.69 13.48
N LEU A 96 12.11 10.64 14.27
CA LEU A 96 11.22 10.69 15.45
C LEU A 96 11.80 11.56 16.58
N ALA A 97 13.10 11.79 16.59
CA ALA A 97 13.74 12.70 17.53
C ALA A 97 13.59 14.19 17.16
N ASP A 98 13.09 14.47 15.96
CA ASP A 98 12.91 15.84 15.43
C ASP A 98 11.44 16.20 15.14
N PRO A 99 10.56 16.23 16.16
CA PRO A 99 9.13 16.50 15.96
C PRO A 99 8.83 17.93 15.50
N GLY A 100 9.77 18.84 15.64
CA GLY A 100 9.62 20.21 15.17
C GLY A 100 9.71 20.34 13.65
N ASN A 101 10.37 19.40 12.98
CA ASN A 101 10.63 19.44 11.54
C ASN A 101 10.00 18.25 10.78
N THR A 102 9.45 17.28 11.46
CA THR A 102 8.94 16.05 10.87
C THR A 102 7.47 15.84 11.26
N LEU A 103 6.65 15.42 10.32
CA LEU A 103 5.28 14.99 10.64
C LEU A 103 5.35 13.63 11.34
N ILE A 104 4.86 13.57 12.58
CA ILE A 104 4.87 12.35 13.39
C ILE A 104 3.46 12.05 13.87
N ALA A 105 2.95 10.89 13.47
CA ALA A 105 1.71 10.33 13.98
C ALA A 105 2.01 9.35 15.13
N THR A 106 1.17 9.33 16.15
CA THR A 106 1.30 8.40 17.27
C THR A 106 0.03 7.58 17.41
N VAL A 107 0.20 6.28 17.53
CA VAL A 107 -0.86 5.29 17.78
C VAL A 107 -0.70 4.77 19.20
N THR A 108 -1.78 4.71 19.96
CA THR A 108 -1.83 3.84 21.14
C THR A 108 -2.43 2.52 20.70
N ALA A 109 -1.63 1.46 20.65
CA ALA A 109 -2.11 0.13 20.30
C ALA A 109 -3.19 -0.33 21.28
N PRO A 110 -4.32 -0.88 20.83
CA PRO A 110 -5.34 -1.44 21.72
C PRO A 110 -4.77 -2.53 22.64
N GLN A 111 -5.45 -2.74 23.81
CA GLN A 111 -5.08 -3.76 24.80
C GLN A 111 -5.50 -5.18 24.36
N ASP A 112 -5.14 -5.55 23.13
CA ASP A 112 -5.41 -6.86 22.56
C ASP A 112 -4.11 -7.56 22.15
N SER A 113 -3.67 -8.47 22.98
CA SER A 113 -2.42 -9.22 22.74
C SER A 113 -2.52 -10.22 21.57
N ASN A 114 -3.72 -10.60 21.12
CA ASN A 114 -3.88 -11.47 19.96
C ASN A 114 -3.50 -10.74 18.67
N LEU A 115 -3.88 -9.45 18.59
CA LEU A 115 -3.57 -8.60 17.46
C LEU A 115 -2.22 -7.89 17.59
N TYR A 116 -1.90 -7.38 18.79
CA TYR A 116 -0.75 -6.47 18.96
C TYR A 116 0.43 -7.09 19.70
N GLY A 117 0.32 -8.35 20.12
CA GLY A 117 1.42 -9.08 20.77
C GLY A 117 1.99 -8.32 21.97
N SER A 118 3.30 -8.12 21.96
CA SER A 118 4.02 -7.36 22.99
C SER A 118 3.80 -5.85 22.93
N PHE A 119 3.21 -5.33 21.85
CA PHE A 119 2.92 -3.91 21.68
C PHE A 119 1.54 -3.49 22.19
N ALA A 120 0.74 -4.44 22.68
CA ALA A 120 -0.59 -4.15 23.23
C ALA A 120 -0.52 -3.09 24.33
N GLY A 121 -1.21 -1.96 24.15
CA GLY A 121 -1.20 -0.82 25.07
C GLY A 121 -0.05 0.17 24.88
N ASP A 122 0.92 -0.11 24.06
CA ASP A 122 2.07 0.77 23.83
C ASP A 122 1.73 1.96 22.93
N ASN A 123 2.46 3.04 23.11
CA ASN A 123 2.46 4.18 22.20
C ASN A 123 3.53 3.96 21.11
N VAL A 124 3.08 3.92 19.87
CA VAL A 124 3.96 3.72 18.71
C VAL A 124 3.92 4.94 17.81
N ALA A 125 5.07 5.55 17.57
CA ALA A 125 5.20 6.71 16.69
C ALA A 125 5.61 6.30 15.27
N PHE A 126 5.06 7.01 14.27
CA PHE A 126 5.32 6.80 12.85
C PHE A 126 5.66 8.12 12.17
N VAL A 127 6.73 8.13 11.39
CA VAL A 127 7.02 9.26 10.49
C VAL A 127 6.00 9.26 9.36
N VAL A 128 5.57 10.44 8.94
CA VAL A 128 4.59 10.63 7.85
C VAL A 128 5.21 11.50 6.76
N LEU A 129 5.23 10.98 5.53
CA LEU A 129 5.47 11.76 4.33
C LEU A 129 4.13 12.28 3.82
N ALA A 130 4.05 13.57 3.51
CA ALA A 130 2.92 14.16 2.82
C ALA A 130 3.39 14.84 1.54
N CYS A 131 2.88 14.40 0.37
CA CYS A 131 3.14 15.07 -0.91
C CYS A 131 1.88 15.78 -1.37
N TYR A 132 2.02 16.94 -2.03
CA TYR A 132 0.89 17.80 -2.34
C TYR A 132 1.10 18.61 -3.63
N PRO A 133 0.00 19.07 -4.27
CA PRO A 133 0.06 19.94 -5.43
C PRO A 133 0.70 21.29 -5.09
N THR A 134 1.70 21.68 -5.87
CA THR A 134 2.35 22.99 -5.77
C THR A 134 2.46 23.65 -7.14
N THR A 135 3.11 24.80 -7.24
CA THR A 135 3.36 25.49 -8.49
C THR A 135 4.79 25.24 -8.97
N ASP A 136 5.03 25.38 -10.28
CA ASP A 136 6.37 25.32 -10.90
C ASP A 136 7.34 26.36 -10.33
N ASN A 137 6.82 27.41 -9.70
CA ASN A 137 7.61 28.47 -9.07
C ASN A 137 7.95 28.20 -7.60
N ASN A 138 7.70 26.97 -7.09
CA ASN A 138 8.10 26.62 -5.73
C ASN A 138 9.63 26.75 -5.60
N PRO A 139 10.15 27.61 -4.68
CA PRO A 139 11.58 27.86 -4.60
C PRO A 139 12.37 26.75 -3.90
N ARG A 140 11.69 25.75 -3.33
CA ARG A 140 12.33 24.67 -2.58
C ARG A 140 13.03 23.71 -3.53
N PRO A 141 14.25 23.27 -3.21
CA PRO A 141 14.98 22.33 -4.05
C PRO A 141 14.42 20.91 -3.95
N ASP A 142 14.68 20.12 -4.96
CA ASP A 142 14.52 18.68 -4.90
C ASP A 142 15.53 18.06 -3.94
N TYR A 143 15.11 17.04 -3.20
CA TYR A 143 16.01 16.28 -2.33
C TYR A 143 16.35 14.93 -2.96
N PRO A 144 17.61 14.67 -3.31
CA PRO A 144 18.01 13.44 -4.00
C PRO A 144 17.95 12.22 -3.08
N LEU A 145 17.39 11.13 -3.61
CA LEU A 145 17.41 9.80 -2.99
C LEU A 145 18.54 8.99 -3.64
N TRP A 146 19.68 8.95 -2.99
CA TRP A 146 20.93 8.40 -3.54
C TRP A 146 20.84 6.91 -3.94
N THR A 147 20.00 6.15 -3.28
CA THR A 147 19.83 4.70 -3.55
C THR A 147 19.06 4.41 -4.82
N THR A 148 18.05 5.21 -5.11
CA THR A 148 17.13 4.96 -6.23
C THR A 148 17.37 5.86 -7.43
N GLY A 149 18.15 6.93 -7.25
CA GLY A 149 18.33 7.99 -8.25
C GLY A 149 17.08 8.85 -8.46
N LYS A 150 16.08 8.69 -7.60
CA LYS A 150 14.86 9.50 -7.58
C LYS A 150 15.06 10.74 -6.72
N VAL A 151 14.04 11.58 -6.64
CA VAL A 151 14.03 12.77 -5.79
C VAL A 151 12.73 12.85 -5.00
N VAL A 152 12.80 13.48 -3.81
CA VAL A 152 11.62 14.03 -3.15
C VAL A 152 11.44 15.44 -3.71
N PRO A 153 10.40 15.71 -4.49
CA PRO A 153 10.30 16.98 -5.22
C PRO A 153 9.99 18.13 -4.26
N HIS A 154 10.59 19.28 -4.52
CA HIS A 154 10.40 20.54 -3.77
C HIS A 154 10.24 20.33 -2.28
N MET A 155 11.16 19.57 -1.68
CA MET A 155 11.05 19.14 -0.30
C MET A 155 10.99 20.32 0.65
N GLN A 156 9.92 20.35 1.44
CA GLN A 156 9.74 21.33 2.51
C GLN A 156 10.83 21.14 3.56
N THR A 157 11.43 22.21 3.99
CA THR A 157 12.46 22.21 5.04
C THR A 157 11.92 22.72 6.35
N GLY A 158 12.33 22.08 7.43
CA GLY A 158 11.94 22.49 8.76
C GLY A 158 10.41 22.51 8.96
N SER A 159 9.96 23.45 9.79
CA SER A 159 8.55 23.69 10.10
C SER A 159 7.86 24.64 9.11
N ASP A 160 8.43 24.86 7.94
CA ASP A 160 7.84 25.72 6.91
C ASP A 160 6.43 25.24 6.51
N ALA A 161 5.53 26.20 6.29
CA ALA A 161 4.19 25.88 5.81
C ALA A 161 4.22 25.32 4.38
N PRO A 162 3.33 24.36 4.03
CA PRO A 162 3.23 23.87 2.66
C PRO A 162 2.85 24.99 1.68
N LEU A 163 3.42 24.94 0.49
CA LEU A 163 3.17 25.91 -0.58
C LEU A 163 2.21 25.29 -1.60
N PHE A 164 0.94 25.25 -1.28
CA PHE A 164 -0.10 24.71 -2.16
C PHE A 164 -0.25 25.51 -3.46
N ALA A 165 -0.54 24.84 -4.56
CA ALA A 165 -0.74 25.45 -5.87
C ALA A 165 -1.86 26.49 -5.88
N ASP A 166 -2.94 26.22 -5.18
CA ASP A 166 -4.04 27.17 -4.88
C ASP A 166 -4.41 27.06 -3.40
N PRO A 167 -4.07 28.07 -2.59
CA PRO A 167 -4.38 28.04 -1.16
C PRO A 167 -5.87 28.15 -0.83
N SER A 168 -6.72 28.47 -1.80
CA SER A 168 -8.18 28.55 -1.61
C SER A 168 -8.88 27.19 -1.84
N VAL A 169 -8.19 26.23 -2.42
CA VAL A 169 -8.72 24.89 -2.74
C VAL A 169 -8.52 23.95 -1.56
N ARG A 170 -9.51 23.10 -1.33
CA ARG A 170 -9.37 21.91 -0.50
C ARG A 170 -9.16 20.70 -1.40
N TYR A 171 -8.01 20.08 -1.27
CA TYR A 171 -7.60 18.96 -2.09
C TYR A 171 -8.09 17.62 -1.52
N PRO A 172 -8.55 16.68 -2.36
CA PRO A 172 -8.84 15.32 -1.93
C PRO A 172 -7.55 14.62 -1.47
N VAL A 173 -7.70 13.52 -0.75
CA VAL A 173 -6.58 12.79 -0.14
C VAL A 173 -6.46 11.39 -0.74
N VAL A 174 -5.22 10.95 -0.92
CA VAL A 174 -4.86 9.52 -1.05
C VAL A 174 -4.06 9.11 0.18
N ALA A 175 -4.65 8.22 1.00
CA ALA A 175 -3.91 7.50 2.03
C ALA A 175 -3.10 6.39 1.36
N PHE A 176 -1.78 6.45 1.49
CA PHE A 176 -0.86 5.53 0.80
C PHE A 176 -0.22 4.55 1.79
N SER A 177 -0.24 3.26 1.44
CA SER A 177 0.43 2.19 2.20
C SER A 177 1.40 1.43 1.31
N HIS A 178 2.69 1.45 1.66
CA HIS A 178 3.75 0.74 0.92
C HIS A 178 3.73 -0.77 1.17
N GLY A 179 4.49 -1.53 0.37
CA GLY A 179 4.68 -2.98 0.54
C GLY A 179 5.47 -3.35 1.80
N TYR A 180 5.53 -4.66 2.09
CA TYR A 180 6.28 -5.19 3.24
C TYR A 180 7.75 -4.78 3.20
N SER A 181 8.30 -4.45 4.34
CA SER A 181 9.67 -3.96 4.58
C SER A 181 10.09 -2.71 3.81
N GLY A 182 9.19 -2.09 3.04
CA GLY A 182 9.46 -0.86 2.31
C GLY A 182 9.26 0.41 3.11
N SER A 183 9.32 1.53 2.40
CA SER A 183 8.98 2.86 2.88
C SER A 183 8.33 3.67 1.75
N PRO A 184 7.72 4.84 2.02
CA PRO A 184 7.22 5.72 0.98
C PRO A 184 8.28 6.20 -0.02
N LEU A 185 9.56 6.09 0.33
CA LEU A 185 10.69 6.52 -0.49
C LEU A 185 11.41 5.36 -1.19
N SER A 186 11.09 4.11 -0.84
CA SER A 186 11.74 2.95 -1.45
C SER A 186 11.16 2.65 -2.83
N SER A 187 11.95 1.99 -3.67
CA SER A 187 11.58 1.59 -5.02
C SER A 187 11.01 2.77 -5.84
N ASP A 188 9.89 2.54 -6.49
CA ASP A 188 9.21 3.54 -7.31
C ASP A 188 8.04 4.25 -6.57
N TYR A 189 7.87 4.03 -5.28
CA TYR A 189 6.75 4.60 -4.53
C TYR A 189 6.73 6.13 -4.57
N ILE A 190 7.88 6.80 -4.41
CA ILE A 190 7.93 8.27 -4.49
C ILE A 190 7.44 8.80 -5.84
N SER A 191 7.70 8.06 -6.93
CA SER A 191 7.16 8.39 -8.25
C SER A 191 5.64 8.26 -8.27
N GLY A 192 5.09 7.21 -7.65
CA GLY A 192 3.64 7.01 -7.51
C GLY A 192 2.98 8.10 -6.66
N LEU A 193 3.58 8.47 -5.53
CA LEU A 193 3.07 9.57 -4.70
C LEU A 193 3.05 10.88 -5.51
N SER A 194 4.11 11.11 -6.30
CA SER A 194 4.20 12.29 -7.17
C SER A 194 3.13 12.29 -8.27
N VAL A 195 2.80 11.12 -8.84
CA VAL A 195 1.70 11.02 -9.79
C VAL A 195 0.38 11.45 -9.16
N PHE A 196 0.01 10.90 -7.99
CA PHE A 196 -1.24 11.30 -7.33
C PHE A 196 -1.26 12.80 -7.00
N ALA A 197 -0.17 13.34 -6.46
CA ALA A 197 -0.10 14.76 -6.13
C ALA A 197 -0.19 15.65 -7.38
N SER A 198 0.39 15.23 -8.51
CA SER A 198 0.28 15.96 -9.78
C SER A 198 -1.14 15.98 -10.36
N TYR A 199 -2.00 15.06 -9.92
CA TYR A 199 -3.43 15.01 -10.24
C TYR A 199 -4.32 15.77 -9.24
N GLY A 200 -3.72 16.46 -8.27
CA GLY A 200 -4.44 17.31 -7.33
C GLY A 200 -4.85 16.60 -6.04
N TYR A 201 -4.22 15.50 -5.68
CA TYR A 201 -4.41 14.86 -4.36
C TYR A 201 -3.32 15.30 -3.39
N VAL A 202 -3.68 15.41 -2.12
CA VAL A 202 -2.70 15.36 -1.02
C VAL A 202 -2.49 13.89 -0.69
N VAL A 203 -1.23 13.43 -0.76
CA VAL A 203 -0.89 12.04 -0.48
C VAL A 203 -0.30 11.92 0.90
N ILE A 204 -0.87 11.10 1.76
CA ILE A 204 -0.44 10.87 3.13
C ILE A 204 0.12 9.46 3.24
N ALA A 205 1.41 9.34 3.50
CA ALA A 205 2.16 8.10 3.46
C ALA A 205 3.00 7.89 4.74
N PRO A 206 2.50 7.16 5.75
CA PRO A 206 3.32 6.80 6.90
C PRO A 206 4.42 5.80 6.53
N PHE A 207 5.55 5.92 7.19
CA PHE A 207 6.60 4.90 7.24
C PHE A 207 6.15 3.85 8.26
N HIS A 208 5.62 2.73 7.82
CA HIS A 208 5.12 1.70 8.73
C HIS A 208 6.23 1.13 9.60
N GLY A 209 7.44 1.02 9.04
CA GLY A 209 8.60 0.53 9.77
C GLY A 209 8.45 -0.93 10.19
N ASP A 210 8.02 -1.77 9.28
CA ASP A 210 7.66 -3.18 9.51
C ASP A 210 8.72 -3.95 10.30
N LEU A 211 10.00 -3.73 9.95
CA LEU A 211 11.13 -4.39 10.59
C LEU A 211 11.40 -3.92 12.03
N ARG A 212 10.70 -2.88 12.52
CA ARG A 212 10.68 -2.50 13.94
C ARG A 212 9.88 -3.49 14.80
N PHE A 213 8.93 -4.17 14.16
CA PHE A 213 7.95 -5.02 14.84
C PHE A 213 8.20 -6.49 14.57
N SER A 214 8.59 -6.83 13.34
CA SER A 214 8.83 -8.19 12.92
C SER A 214 10.08 -8.27 12.06
N ASP A 215 11.02 -9.08 12.46
CA ASP A 215 12.22 -9.44 11.71
C ASP A 215 12.04 -10.75 10.95
N LEU A 216 10.79 -11.12 10.67
CA LEU A 216 10.47 -12.34 9.94
C LEU A 216 11.18 -12.31 8.58
N ARG A 217 12.33 -12.95 8.53
CA ARG A 217 13.07 -13.23 7.29
C ARG A 217 12.81 -14.67 6.94
N ILE A 218 12.03 -14.89 5.90
CA ILE A 218 11.83 -16.24 5.36
C ILE A 218 13.02 -16.55 4.45
N ASP A 219 14.18 -16.73 5.04
CA ASP A 219 15.41 -17.09 4.30
C ASP A 219 15.50 -18.61 4.09
N ASN A 220 14.79 -19.39 4.90
CA ASN A 220 14.76 -20.86 4.79
C ASN A 220 13.41 -21.44 5.29
N LEU A 221 13.16 -22.70 4.90
CA LEU A 221 11.96 -23.43 5.30
C LEU A 221 11.84 -23.61 6.82
N SER A 222 12.96 -23.63 7.56
CA SER A 222 12.97 -23.68 9.02
C SER A 222 12.36 -22.45 9.68
N ASP A 223 12.47 -21.29 9.05
CA ASP A 223 11.95 -20.03 9.59
C ASP A 223 10.41 -20.01 9.57
N VAL A 224 9.79 -20.77 8.65
CA VAL A 224 8.33 -20.94 8.58
C VAL A 224 7.81 -21.91 9.66
N ILE A 225 8.67 -22.80 10.17
CA ILE A 225 8.30 -23.79 11.18
C ILE A 225 8.36 -23.18 12.58
N ASP A 226 9.12 -22.10 12.76
CA ASP A 226 9.24 -21.39 14.03
C ASP A 226 8.07 -20.40 14.16
N LEU A 227 6.93 -20.86 14.67
CA LEU A 227 5.68 -20.10 14.76
C LEU A 227 5.76 -18.91 15.73
N PHE A 228 6.83 -18.75 16.49
CA PHE A 228 7.02 -17.62 17.43
C PHE A 228 7.12 -16.24 16.76
N PRO A 229 7.73 -16.09 15.57
CA PRO A 229 7.75 -14.81 14.85
C PRO A 229 6.38 -14.36 14.33
N LEU A 230 5.39 -15.25 14.20
CA LEU A 230 4.08 -14.93 13.60
C LEU A 230 3.26 -13.95 14.46
N ASN A 231 3.38 -13.98 15.78
CA ASN A 231 2.68 -13.00 16.63
C ASN A 231 3.17 -11.57 16.38
N ASN A 232 4.48 -11.39 16.19
CA ASN A 232 5.06 -10.10 15.87
C ASN A 232 4.68 -9.66 14.44
N PHE A 233 4.60 -10.61 13.52
CA PHE A 233 4.14 -10.37 12.16
C PHE A 233 2.68 -9.91 12.14
N THR A 234 1.79 -10.58 12.89
CA THR A 234 0.40 -10.17 13.08
C THR A 234 0.32 -8.76 13.69
N ALA A 235 1.13 -8.48 14.72
CA ALA A 235 1.17 -7.15 15.35
C ALA A 235 1.61 -6.06 14.36
N MET A 236 2.61 -6.34 13.56
CA MET A 236 3.06 -5.44 12.48
C MET A 236 1.93 -5.18 11.48
N GLN A 237 1.24 -6.22 10.98
CA GLN A 237 0.10 -6.08 10.09
C GLN A 237 -1.02 -5.25 10.73
N ALA A 238 -1.33 -5.48 12.02
CA ALA A 238 -2.39 -4.76 12.74
C ALA A 238 -2.05 -3.28 12.99
N LEU A 239 -0.77 -2.93 13.19
CA LEU A 239 -0.33 -1.55 13.41
C LEU A 239 -0.38 -0.70 12.14
N ARG A 240 -0.26 -1.30 10.95
CA ARG A 240 -0.25 -0.56 9.67
C ARG A 240 -1.52 0.25 9.42
N PRO A 241 -2.74 -0.31 9.50
CA PRO A 241 -3.96 0.48 9.31
C PRO A 241 -4.15 1.54 10.40
N LEU A 242 -3.73 1.27 11.65
CA LEU A 242 -3.77 2.28 12.70
C LEU A 242 -2.84 3.47 12.41
N SER A 243 -1.66 3.20 11.84
CA SER A 243 -0.72 4.27 11.45
C SER A 243 -1.28 5.15 10.33
N ILE A 244 -2.04 4.59 9.38
CA ILE A 244 -2.77 5.36 8.35
C ILE A 244 -3.82 6.25 9.01
N SER A 245 -4.67 5.69 9.87
CA SER A 245 -5.71 6.46 10.57
C SER A 245 -5.11 7.60 11.41
N ALA A 246 -4.03 7.34 12.14
CA ALA A 246 -3.33 8.35 12.93
C ALA A 246 -2.64 9.42 12.06
N ALA A 247 -2.10 9.04 10.91
CA ALA A 247 -1.53 9.99 9.95
C ALA A 247 -2.61 10.92 9.35
N LEU A 248 -3.79 10.39 9.07
CA LEU A 248 -4.94 11.19 8.66
C LEU A 248 -5.39 12.13 9.78
N ASP A 249 -5.48 11.64 11.02
CA ASP A 249 -5.83 12.48 12.18
C ASP A 249 -4.83 13.64 12.34
N LEU A 250 -3.54 13.34 12.25
CA LEU A 250 -2.46 14.33 12.32
C LEU A 250 -2.67 15.44 11.28
N VAL A 251 -2.82 15.09 10.02
CA VAL A 251 -2.83 16.07 8.92
C VAL A 251 -4.15 16.84 8.90
N LEU A 252 -5.28 16.19 9.21
CA LEU A 252 -6.59 16.84 9.30
C LEU A 252 -6.71 17.80 10.50
N ALA A 253 -5.91 17.61 11.55
CA ALA A 253 -5.86 18.52 12.70
C ALA A 253 -4.74 19.56 12.60
N HIS A 254 -3.73 19.34 11.75
CA HIS A 254 -2.53 20.16 11.70
C HIS A 254 -2.82 21.58 11.21
N PRO A 255 -2.39 22.64 11.92
CA PRO A 255 -2.75 24.02 11.60
C PRO A 255 -2.42 24.48 10.18
N GLN A 256 -1.33 23.93 9.61
CA GLN A 256 -0.86 24.31 8.27
C GLN A 256 -1.45 23.48 7.13
N TRP A 257 -2.15 22.36 7.43
CA TRP A 257 -2.66 21.43 6.45
C TRP A 257 -4.20 21.40 6.38
N LYS A 258 -4.86 21.45 7.54
CA LYS A 258 -6.30 21.17 7.68
C LYS A 258 -7.22 21.99 6.79
N ASP A 259 -6.85 23.24 6.50
CA ASP A 259 -7.68 24.15 5.70
C ASP A 259 -7.57 23.91 4.20
N HIS A 260 -6.57 23.11 3.79
CA HIS A 260 -6.28 22.75 2.40
C HIS A 260 -6.70 21.31 2.04
N ILE A 261 -7.31 20.57 2.98
CA ILE A 261 -7.68 19.17 2.78
C ILE A 261 -9.20 19.01 2.79
N ASP A 262 -9.71 18.27 1.82
CA ASP A 262 -11.10 17.83 1.79
C ASP A 262 -11.26 16.50 2.54
N ALA A 263 -11.63 16.58 3.81
CA ALA A 263 -11.84 15.42 4.67
C ALA A 263 -13.01 14.51 4.23
N ALA A 264 -13.88 14.97 3.32
CA ALA A 264 -14.97 14.15 2.79
C ALA A 264 -14.54 13.29 1.58
N ARG A 265 -13.37 13.56 1.00
CA ARG A 265 -12.86 12.93 -0.23
C ARG A 265 -11.50 12.27 0.01
N ILE A 266 -11.50 11.17 0.74
CA ILE A 266 -10.31 10.40 1.07
C ILE A 266 -10.41 9.03 0.42
N GLY A 267 -9.48 8.72 -0.49
CA GLY A 267 -9.26 7.39 -1.05
C GLY A 267 -8.02 6.73 -0.47
N GLY A 268 -7.86 5.44 -0.74
CA GLY A 268 -6.69 4.66 -0.36
C GLY A 268 -5.96 4.09 -1.57
N PHE A 269 -4.65 3.97 -1.46
CA PHE A 269 -3.83 3.18 -2.38
C PHE A 269 -2.83 2.35 -1.60
N GLY A 270 -2.79 1.05 -1.86
CA GLY A 270 -1.86 0.15 -1.18
C GLY A 270 -1.17 -0.80 -2.15
N ALA A 271 0.16 -0.91 -2.04
CA ALA A 271 0.95 -1.86 -2.82
C ALA A 271 1.26 -3.10 -1.97
N SER A 272 1.07 -4.30 -2.52
CA SER A 272 1.36 -5.57 -1.85
C SER A 272 0.65 -5.66 -0.48
N MET A 273 1.37 -5.75 0.63
CA MET A 273 0.82 -5.69 1.99
C MET A 273 0.08 -4.36 2.27
N GLY A 274 0.36 -3.31 1.51
CA GLY A 274 -0.44 -2.08 1.56
C GLY A 274 -1.89 -2.30 1.10
N GLY A 275 -2.12 -3.20 0.15
CA GLY A 275 -3.47 -3.62 -0.27
C GLY A 275 -4.24 -4.33 0.85
N GLU A 276 -3.58 -5.21 1.61
CA GLU A 276 -4.11 -5.79 2.84
C GLU A 276 -4.48 -4.69 3.85
N THR A 277 -3.57 -3.72 4.05
CA THR A 277 -3.81 -2.56 4.93
C THR A 277 -5.09 -1.82 4.55
N MET A 278 -5.36 -1.63 3.26
CA MET A 278 -6.60 -0.99 2.79
C MET A 278 -7.83 -1.82 3.13
N MET A 279 -7.78 -3.15 3.01
CA MET A 279 -8.88 -4.02 3.41
C MET A 279 -9.13 -3.95 4.93
N LEU A 280 -8.07 -3.92 5.73
CA LEU A 280 -8.19 -3.78 7.19
C LEU A 280 -8.80 -2.43 7.59
N LEU A 281 -8.49 -1.33 6.88
CA LEU A 281 -9.16 -0.04 7.03
C LEU A 281 -10.64 -0.09 6.65
N GLY A 282 -11.00 -0.95 5.70
CA GLY A 282 -12.39 -1.25 5.33
C GLY A 282 -13.14 -2.12 6.34
N GLY A 283 -12.48 -2.56 7.42
CA GLY A 283 -13.08 -3.38 8.48
C GLY A 283 -12.85 -4.88 8.33
N ALA A 284 -11.98 -5.31 7.41
CA ALA A 284 -11.60 -6.71 7.28
C ALA A 284 -10.95 -7.24 8.58
N ARG A 285 -11.08 -8.55 8.80
CA ARG A 285 -10.54 -9.25 9.97
C ARG A 285 -9.21 -9.91 9.62
N LEU A 286 -8.19 -9.58 10.36
CA LEU A 286 -6.83 -10.14 10.21
C LEU A 286 -6.74 -11.52 10.87
N THR A 287 -6.00 -12.45 10.28
CA THR A 287 -5.67 -13.74 10.91
C THR A 287 -4.84 -13.54 12.17
N THR A 288 -5.31 -14.08 13.29
CA THR A 288 -4.68 -13.92 14.61
C THR A 288 -4.14 -15.21 15.20
N SER A 289 -4.41 -16.36 14.60
CA SER A 289 -3.85 -17.63 15.10
C SER A 289 -3.50 -18.58 13.96
N TYR A 290 -2.39 -19.28 14.12
CA TYR A 290 -1.96 -20.36 13.26
C TYR A 290 -1.69 -21.60 14.14
N PRO A 291 -2.19 -22.81 13.82
CA PRO A 291 -2.93 -23.18 12.58
C PRO A 291 -4.47 -23.01 12.67
N GLY A 292 -4.99 -22.43 13.75
CA GLY A 292 -6.45 -22.32 13.97
C GLY A 292 -7.17 -21.42 12.95
N LEU A 293 -6.46 -20.44 12.40
CA LEU A 293 -6.95 -19.47 11.42
C LEU A 293 -8.15 -18.64 11.93
N SER A 294 -8.18 -18.35 13.24
CA SER A 294 -9.07 -17.31 13.77
C SER A 294 -8.70 -15.96 13.22
N SER A 295 -9.67 -15.06 13.18
CA SER A 295 -9.45 -13.70 12.66
C SER A 295 -10.21 -12.69 13.51
N ASP A 296 -9.59 -11.53 13.74
CA ASP A 296 -10.15 -10.44 14.52
C ASP A 296 -10.11 -9.13 13.75
N GLN A 297 -11.09 -8.26 14.00
CA GLN A 297 -11.15 -6.95 13.38
C GLN A 297 -10.10 -6.03 13.99
N VAL A 298 -9.26 -5.45 13.14
CA VAL A 298 -8.22 -4.51 13.57
C VAL A 298 -8.80 -3.12 13.77
N THR A 299 -9.48 -2.60 12.74
CA THR A 299 -10.06 -1.26 12.73
C THR A 299 -11.14 -1.15 11.66
N PHE A 300 -11.81 -0.01 11.63
CA PHE A 300 -12.65 0.46 10.53
C PHE A 300 -12.53 1.98 10.47
N ASP A 301 -12.09 2.49 9.33
CA ASP A 301 -11.97 3.94 9.12
C ASP A 301 -12.95 4.41 8.03
N PRO A 302 -14.12 4.92 8.40
CA PRO A 302 -15.16 5.32 7.44
C PRO A 302 -14.79 6.55 6.59
N ARG A 303 -13.65 7.17 6.86
CA ARG A 303 -13.14 8.28 6.06
C ARG A 303 -12.65 7.79 4.69
N ILE A 304 -12.15 6.56 4.60
CA ILE A 304 -11.71 5.95 3.34
C ILE A 304 -12.96 5.60 2.54
N LYS A 305 -13.18 6.28 1.40
CA LYS A 305 -14.37 6.12 0.56
C LYS A 305 -14.23 5.01 -0.45
N ALA A 306 -13.04 4.78 -0.94
CA ALA A 306 -12.68 3.71 -1.86
C ALA A 306 -11.18 3.43 -1.74
N ALA A 307 -10.74 2.25 -2.12
CA ALA A 307 -9.32 1.92 -2.11
C ALA A 307 -8.90 1.14 -3.36
N VAL A 308 -7.62 1.29 -3.71
CA VAL A 308 -6.96 0.55 -4.79
C VAL A 308 -5.82 -0.27 -4.20
N GLY A 309 -5.74 -1.53 -4.60
CA GLY A 309 -4.62 -2.41 -4.29
C GLY A 309 -3.83 -2.74 -5.56
N TYR A 310 -2.56 -2.36 -5.60
CA TYR A 310 -1.63 -2.81 -6.63
C TYR A 310 -0.89 -4.05 -6.14
N VAL A 311 -0.95 -5.15 -6.89
CA VAL A 311 -0.49 -6.49 -6.50
C VAL A 311 -0.85 -6.83 -5.04
N PRO A 312 -2.12 -6.61 -4.62
CA PRO A 312 -2.50 -6.58 -3.21
C PRO A 312 -2.31 -7.96 -2.57
N TYR A 313 -1.77 -7.97 -1.36
CA TYR A 313 -1.60 -9.21 -0.61
C TYR A 313 -2.92 -9.62 0.04
N PHE A 314 -3.51 -10.69 -0.43
CA PHE A 314 -4.72 -11.31 0.13
C PHE A 314 -4.45 -12.63 0.86
N GLY A 315 -3.18 -12.83 1.20
CA GLY A 315 -2.69 -14.06 1.81
C GLY A 315 -2.09 -15.01 0.78
N GLN A 316 -1.64 -16.13 1.32
CA GLN A 316 -1.16 -17.29 0.56
C GLN A 316 -1.83 -18.54 1.13
N PRO A 317 -1.86 -19.66 0.39
CA PRO A 317 -2.48 -20.91 0.87
C PRO A 317 -1.97 -21.38 2.23
N VAL A 318 -0.69 -21.09 2.55
CA VAL A 318 -0.04 -21.47 3.82
C VAL A 318 -0.02 -20.35 4.87
N LEU A 319 -0.23 -19.10 4.44
CA LEU A 319 -0.27 -17.91 5.30
C LEU A 319 -1.47 -17.03 4.91
N PRO A 320 -2.70 -17.46 5.22
CA PRO A 320 -3.90 -16.69 4.90
C PRO A 320 -3.95 -15.39 5.71
N ALA A 321 -4.21 -14.27 5.03
CA ALA A 321 -4.26 -12.95 5.66
C ALA A 321 -5.58 -12.68 6.41
N PHE A 322 -6.70 -13.23 5.91
CA PHE A 322 -8.04 -12.87 6.37
C PHE A 322 -8.79 -14.07 6.96
N GLY A 323 -8.15 -14.84 7.82
CA GLY A 323 -8.73 -16.00 8.48
C GLY A 323 -8.92 -17.20 7.54
N ARG A 324 -9.65 -18.22 8.03
CA ARG A 324 -9.92 -19.41 7.27
C ARG A 324 -10.74 -19.08 6.02
N ASP A 325 -10.30 -19.56 4.87
CA ASP A 325 -10.96 -19.36 3.58
C ASP A 325 -11.30 -17.89 3.27
N GLN A 326 -10.50 -16.95 3.82
CA GLN A 326 -10.66 -15.51 3.68
C GLN A 326 -12.01 -14.96 4.22
N HIS A 327 -12.65 -15.64 5.17
CA HIS A 327 -13.91 -15.19 5.78
C HIS A 327 -13.80 -13.86 6.53
N GLY A 328 -12.59 -13.38 6.82
CA GLY A 328 -12.37 -12.04 7.36
C GLY A 328 -12.77 -10.91 6.41
N LEU A 329 -13.02 -11.22 5.14
CA LEU A 329 -13.48 -10.26 4.12
C LEU A 329 -14.99 -10.25 3.94
N ASP A 330 -15.74 -11.17 4.57
CA ASP A 330 -17.18 -11.26 4.41
C ASP A 330 -17.89 -9.97 4.85
N GLY A 331 -18.69 -9.41 3.97
CA GLY A 331 -19.51 -8.22 4.26
C GLY A 331 -18.80 -6.89 4.16
N ILE A 332 -17.53 -6.86 3.73
CA ILE A 332 -16.83 -5.59 3.48
C ILE A 332 -17.44 -4.91 2.25
N ASP A 333 -17.90 -3.68 2.44
CA ASP A 333 -18.59 -2.87 1.42
C ASP A 333 -17.73 -1.72 0.85
N LEU A 334 -16.48 -1.60 1.30
CA LEU A 334 -15.53 -0.64 0.76
C LEU A 334 -15.35 -0.85 -0.75
N PRO A 335 -15.64 0.14 -1.62
CA PRO A 335 -15.32 0.06 -3.04
C PRO A 335 -13.83 -0.23 -3.22
N PHE A 336 -13.50 -1.29 -4.00
CA PHE A 336 -12.12 -1.75 -4.13
C PHE A 336 -11.75 -2.13 -5.57
N LEU A 337 -10.67 -1.53 -6.07
CA LEU A 337 -9.99 -1.92 -7.31
C LEU A 337 -8.74 -2.72 -6.97
N GLY A 338 -8.68 -3.98 -7.40
CA GLY A 338 -7.46 -4.78 -7.42
C GLY A 338 -6.77 -4.69 -8.78
N ILE A 339 -5.47 -4.43 -8.81
CA ILE A 339 -4.63 -4.51 -10.01
C ILE A 339 -3.55 -5.56 -9.72
N SER A 340 -3.61 -6.71 -10.38
CA SER A 340 -2.76 -7.87 -10.07
C SER A 340 -2.05 -8.41 -11.29
N GLY A 341 -0.82 -8.86 -11.13
CA GLY A 341 -0.07 -9.53 -12.17
C GLY A 341 -0.43 -11.01 -12.28
N THR A 342 -0.60 -11.53 -13.50
CA THR A 342 -0.92 -12.95 -13.72
C THR A 342 0.26 -13.89 -13.42
N ALA A 343 1.47 -13.38 -13.39
CA ALA A 343 2.70 -14.11 -13.04
C ALA A 343 3.18 -13.84 -11.60
N ASP A 344 2.39 -13.15 -10.79
CA ASP A 344 2.71 -12.87 -9.39
C ASP A 344 2.57 -14.15 -8.54
N THR A 345 3.67 -14.57 -7.94
CA THR A 345 3.74 -15.75 -7.05
C THR A 345 3.78 -15.37 -5.56
N THR A 346 4.02 -14.11 -5.25
CA THR A 346 4.06 -13.57 -3.88
C THR A 346 2.68 -13.20 -3.40
N ALA A 347 1.89 -12.51 -4.24
CA ALA A 347 0.48 -12.22 -4.03
C ALA A 347 -0.33 -12.81 -5.20
N PRO A 348 -0.57 -14.13 -5.21
CA PRO A 348 -1.16 -14.81 -6.35
C PRO A 348 -2.55 -14.23 -6.69
N ILE A 349 -2.77 -13.92 -7.96
CA ILE A 349 -4.05 -13.37 -8.43
C ILE A 349 -5.25 -14.27 -8.07
N SER A 350 -5.05 -15.58 -7.91
CA SER A 350 -6.07 -16.52 -7.45
C SER A 350 -6.57 -16.19 -6.05
N GLU A 351 -5.67 -15.82 -5.15
CA GLU A 351 -6.03 -15.42 -3.78
C GLU A 351 -6.76 -14.07 -3.76
N VAL A 352 -6.29 -13.12 -4.56
CA VAL A 352 -6.97 -11.83 -4.73
C VAL A 352 -8.38 -12.03 -5.28
N LYS A 353 -8.52 -12.85 -6.32
CA LYS A 353 -9.80 -13.17 -6.93
C LYS A 353 -10.77 -13.85 -5.94
N SER A 354 -10.27 -14.80 -5.17
CA SER A 354 -11.05 -15.49 -4.14
C SER A 354 -11.55 -14.50 -3.08
N GLY A 355 -10.65 -13.68 -2.53
CA GLY A 355 -10.98 -12.70 -1.48
C GLY A 355 -11.93 -11.62 -1.99
N MET A 356 -11.69 -11.06 -3.17
CA MET A 356 -12.58 -10.06 -3.75
C MET A 356 -13.99 -10.59 -4.04
N SER A 357 -14.15 -11.89 -4.27
CA SER A 357 -15.48 -12.51 -4.43
C SER A 357 -16.34 -12.43 -3.15
N ARG A 358 -15.71 -12.20 -1.98
CA ARG A 358 -16.39 -12.10 -0.68
C ARG A 358 -16.81 -10.68 -0.33
N LEU A 359 -16.24 -9.67 -1.00
CA LEU A 359 -16.63 -8.29 -0.79
C LEU A 359 -18.08 -8.07 -1.24
N THR A 360 -18.76 -7.10 -0.66
CA THR A 360 -20.15 -6.75 -0.99
C THR A 360 -20.26 -5.39 -1.69
N GLY A 361 -19.26 -4.53 -1.56
CA GLY A 361 -19.19 -3.24 -2.25
C GLY A 361 -18.83 -3.35 -3.73
N THR A 362 -18.79 -2.20 -4.40
CA THR A 362 -18.26 -2.08 -5.77
C THR A 362 -16.84 -2.63 -5.80
N ARG A 363 -16.57 -3.52 -6.74
CA ARG A 363 -15.26 -4.15 -6.85
C ARG A 363 -14.88 -4.49 -8.26
N GLU A 364 -13.61 -4.31 -8.55
CA GLU A 364 -13.03 -4.55 -9.87
C GLU A 364 -11.64 -5.15 -9.73
N LEU A 365 -11.31 -6.18 -10.51
CA LEU A 365 -9.97 -6.75 -10.57
C LEU A 365 -9.44 -6.67 -11.99
N VAL A 366 -8.38 -5.92 -12.17
CA VAL A 366 -7.60 -5.84 -13.40
C VAL A 366 -6.45 -6.84 -13.32
N ALA A 367 -6.34 -7.72 -14.30
CA ALA A 367 -5.23 -8.64 -14.44
C ALA A 367 -4.25 -8.11 -15.48
N LEU A 368 -3.02 -7.85 -15.08
CA LEU A 368 -1.93 -7.47 -15.98
C LEU A 368 -1.18 -8.71 -16.44
N SER A 369 -1.22 -8.98 -17.74
CA SER A 369 -0.68 -10.22 -18.31
C SER A 369 0.85 -10.30 -18.19
N GLY A 370 1.35 -11.39 -17.60
CA GLY A 370 2.79 -11.65 -17.44
C GLY A 370 3.50 -10.83 -16.36
N VAL A 371 2.81 -9.89 -15.69
CA VAL A 371 3.40 -9.07 -14.64
C VAL A 371 3.63 -9.91 -13.38
N GLN A 372 4.81 -9.75 -12.77
CA GLN A 372 5.23 -10.38 -11.53
C GLN A 372 4.96 -9.48 -10.32
N HIS A 373 5.36 -9.95 -9.12
CA HIS A 373 5.32 -9.11 -7.92
C HIS A 373 6.35 -7.98 -8.02
N GLY A 374 5.94 -6.75 -7.70
CA GLY A 374 6.76 -5.56 -7.79
C GLY A 374 6.14 -4.50 -8.71
N PHE A 375 6.73 -3.33 -8.73
CA PHE A 375 6.25 -2.24 -9.58
C PHE A 375 6.76 -2.45 -11.01
N ASP A 376 5.85 -2.74 -11.94
CA ASP A 376 6.19 -2.93 -13.35
C ASP A 376 6.15 -1.60 -14.11
N LEU A 377 7.34 -1.12 -14.51
CA LEU A 377 7.46 0.16 -15.23
C LEU A 377 6.78 0.13 -16.60
N ALA A 378 6.70 -1.03 -17.25
CA ALA A 378 6.04 -1.16 -18.55
C ALA A 378 4.51 -0.98 -18.43
N SER A 379 3.94 -1.34 -17.29
CA SER A 379 2.51 -1.23 -16.99
C SER A 379 2.14 0.07 -16.25
N THR A 380 3.06 1.04 -16.13
CA THR A 380 2.84 2.28 -15.35
C THR A 380 1.59 3.03 -15.83
N ASN A 381 1.40 3.15 -17.13
CA ASN A 381 0.22 3.83 -17.70
C ASN A 381 -1.08 3.09 -17.35
N ASP A 382 -1.08 1.77 -17.38
CA ASP A 382 -2.23 0.95 -17.03
C ASP A 382 -2.57 1.13 -15.55
N ILE A 383 -1.58 0.93 -14.67
CA ILE A 383 -1.72 1.04 -13.22
C ILE A 383 -2.34 2.39 -12.83
N PHE A 384 -1.77 3.50 -13.33
CA PHE A 384 -2.23 4.82 -12.91
C PHE A 384 -3.51 5.26 -13.63
N THR A 385 -3.75 4.85 -14.87
CA THR A 385 -5.03 5.18 -15.55
C THR A 385 -6.20 4.50 -14.83
N TRP A 386 -6.11 3.19 -14.57
CA TRP A 386 -7.11 2.47 -13.79
C TRP A 386 -7.31 3.07 -12.40
N THR A 387 -6.22 3.32 -11.68
CA THR A 387 -6.26 3.87 -10.32
C THR A 387 -6.91 5.26 -10.27
N LEU A 388 -6.47 6.18 -11.11
CA LEU A 388 -6.97 7.56 -11.11
C LEU A 388 -8.44 7.62 -11.55
N MET A 389 -8.83 6.82 -12.53
CA MET A 389 -10.23 6.73 -12.96
C MET A 389 -11.11 6.17 -11.83
N PHE A 390 -10.66 5.14 -11.13
CA PHE A 390 -11.40 4.56 -10.01
C PHE A 390 -11.54 5.56 -8.85
N LEU A 391 -10.47 6.27 -8.49
CA LEU A 391 -10.53 7.31 -7.46
C LEU A 391 -11.41 8.49 -7.89
N ASP A 392 -11.36 8.90 -9.15
CA ASP A 392 -12.24 9.93 -9.69
C ASP A 392 -13.72 9.52 -9.63
N ALA A 393 -14.01 8.26 -9.91
CA ALA A 393 -15.35 7.71 -9.87
C ALA A 393 -15.88 7.59 -8.44
N GLU A 394 -15.15 6.91 -7.57
CA GLU A 394 -15.64 6.48 -6.26
C GLU A 394 -15.36 7.50 -5.14
N VAL A 395 -14.29 8.29 -5.24
CA VAL A 395 -13.92 9.28 -4.24
C VAL A 395 -14.41 10.69 -4.60
N LEU A 396 -14.22 11.07 -5.88
CA LEU A 396 -14.64 12.40 -6.35
C LEU A 396 -16.07 12.43 -6.88
N GLY A 397 -16.71 11.28 -7.10
CA GLY A 397 -18.09 11.15 -7.57
C GLY A 397 -18.30 11.67 -9.01
N LYS A 398 -17.26 11.55 -9.87
CA LYS A 398 -17.34 12.01 -11.26
C LYS A 398 -18.12 11.01 -12.11
N THR A 399 -19.39 11.28 -12.35
CA THR A 399 -20.31 10.38 -13.09
C THR A 399 -19.80 10.04 -14.49
N ALA A 400 -19.17 10.96 -15.21
CA ALA A 400 -18.61 10.68 -16.52
C ALA A 400 -17.51 9.61 -16.46
N THR A 401 -16.65 9.67 -15.44
CA THR A 401 -15.59 8.68 -15.20
C THR A 401 -16.17 7.33 -14.76
N GLN A 402 -17.23 7.33 -13.92
CA GLN A 402 -17.95 6.10 -13.56
C GLN A 402 -18.50 5.39 -14.79
N MET A 403 -19.17 6.13 -15.69
CA MET A 403 -19.69 5.58 -16.94
C MET A 403 -18.59 5.01 -17.84
N GLN A 404 -17.45 5.71 -17.92
CA GLN A 404 -16.31 5.24 -18.71
C GLN A 404 -15.69 3.98 -18.10
N LEU A 405 -15.48 3.97 -16.80
CA LEU A 405 -14.93 2.83 -16.06
C LEU A 405 -15.80 1.57 -16.23
N SER A 406 -17.14 1.73 -16.19
CA SER A 406 -18.08 0.61 -16.35
C SER A 406 -17.98 -0.13 -17.68
N THR A 407 -17.41 0.49 -18.70
CA THR A 407 -17.24 -0.10 -20.04
C THR A 407 -15.79 -0.40 -20.40
N MET A 408 -14.85 0.04 -19.56
CA MET A 408 -13.42 -0.06 -19.83
C MET A 408 -12.92 -1.50 -19.73
N ALA A 409 -12.21 -1.95 -20.76
CA ALA A 409 -11.60 -3.28 -20.82
C ALA A 409 -10.08 -3.22 -20.77
N SER A 410 -9.48 -2.14 -21.27
CA SER A 410 -8.02 -1.97 -21.29
C SER A 410 -7.61 -0.52 -21.49
N VAL A 411 -6.33 -0.25 -21.26
CA VAL A 411 -5.65 0.99 -21.57
C VAL A 411 -4.87 0.85 -22.88
N ALA A 412 -4.98 1.82 -23.77
CA ALA A 412 -4.32 1.79 -25.07
C ALA A 412 -2.79 1.86 -24.94
N GLY A 413 -2.08 0.95 -25.61
CA GLY A 413 -0.61 0.94 -25.64
C GLY A 413 0.08 0.41 -24.40
N GLY A 414 -0.70 -0.06 -23.44
CA GLY A 414 -0.20 -0.80 -22.28
C GLY A 414 -0.01 -2.28 -22.56
N GLY A 415 0.16 -3.08 -21.48
CA GLY A 415 0.11 -4.52 -21.55
C GLY A 415 -1.31 -5.03 -21.88
N ASP A 416 -1.46 -6.36 -21.96
CA ASP A 416 -2.78 -6.96 -22.14
C ASP A 416 -3.55 -6.93 -20.82
N ASP A 417 -4.28 -5.84 -20.58
CA ASP A 417 -5.18 -5.76 -19.44
C ASP A 417 -6.35 -6.73 -19.67
N ASN A 418 -6.65 -7.49 -18.62
CA ASN A 418 -7.83 -8.32 -18.61
C ASN A 418 -8.66 -7.96 -17.37
N VAL A 419 -9.78 -7.30 -17.57
CA VAL A 419 -10.76 -7.11 -16.51
C VAL A 419 -11.34 -8.48 -16.17
N VAL A 420 -11.02 -8.98 -15.01
CA VAL A 420 -11.36 -10.35 -14.63
C VAL A 420 -12.64 -10.40 -13.82
N ILE A 421 -13.08 -9.30 -13.18
CA ILE A 421 -14.18 -9.37 -12.21
C ILE A 421 -14.68 -7.96 -11.89
N TYR A 422 -15.86 -7.65 -11.64
CA TYR A 422 -17.04 -8.16 -10.97
C TYR A 422 -17.78 -6.97 -10.46
N TYR A 423 -19.02 -6.93 -10.69
CA TYR A 423 -19.72 -5.77 -10.30
C TYR A 423 -20.91 -6.13 -9.49
N ASN A 424 -21.09 -5.48 -8.34
CA ASN A 424 -22.41 -5.24 -7.79
C ASN A 424 -22.76 -3.79 -8.13
N GLY A 425 -23.48 -3.64 -9.26
CA GLY A 425 -24.18 -2.40 -9.53
C GLY A 425 -23.28 -1.18 -9.72
N LEU A 426 -22.55 -1.14 -10.81
CA LEU A 426 -22.38 0.14 -11.47
C LEU A 426 -23.74 0.53 -12.05
N PRO A 427 -24.13 1.80 -11.96
CA PRO A 427 -25.45 2.26 -12.40
C PRO A 427 -25.71 1.99 -13.86
#